data_866891cdca06889829e778f40fc28d57
#
_entry.id   866891cdca06889829e778f40fc28d57
#
_cell.length_a   1.000
_cell.length_b   1.000
_cell.length_c   1.000
_cell.angle_alpha   90.00
_cell.angle_beta   90.00
_cell.angle_gamma   90.00
#
_symmetry.space_group_name_H-M   'P 1'
#
loop_
_entity.id
_entity.type
_entity.pdbx_description
1 polymer ?
#
loop_
_entity_poly.entity_id
_entity_poly.type
_entity_poly.pdbx_seq_one_letter_code
_entity_poly.pdbx_strand_id
1 'polypeptide(L)'
;MRNQPALQIVIFFVLFSTGVFAQDNPIQLSLFNPIQIVPENESVSGLRLNLIYTNNVNVTGLDLGLVNKTTGKQLGVQWGFVNLTDGGFSGWQAGAVNVTHGGSVGLQTGWVNYHMGHFNGLQFSIVNYSATLKGLQLGLINIIGEGGFLPVFPIFNFDFD
;
A
#
# COMPACT_ATOMS: atom_id res chain seq x y z
N MET A 1 13.85 44.17 15.53
CA MET A 1 14.25 42.88 14.89
C MET A 1 13.02 42.35 14.15
N ARG A 2 13.04 42.39 12.84
CA ARG A 2 11.90 42.01 12.00
C ARG A 2 11.97 40.50 11.77
N ASN A 3 11.10 39.74 12.43
CA ASN A 3 11.00 38.31 12.20
C ASN A 3 10.62 38.08 10.73
N GLN A 4 11.48 37.41 10.00
CA GLN A 4 11.26 37.07 8.59
C GLN A 4 10.72 35.63 8.53
N PRO A 5 9.39 35.40 8.47
CA PRO A 5 8.81 34.06 8.42
C PRO A 5 9.22 33.29 7.18
N ALA A 6 9.53 33.99 6.07
CA ALA A 6 9.99 33.38 4.83
C ALA A 6 11.35 32.68 4.99
N LEU A 7 12.24 33.21 5.82
CA LEU A 7 13.54 32.60 6.06
C LEU A 7 13.43 31.31 6.91
N GLN A 8 12.46 31.27 7.83
CA GLN A 8 12.20 30.07 8.64
C GLN A 8 11.60 28.92 7.81
N ILE A 9 10.73 29.25 6.85
CA ILE A 9 10.16 28.26 5.93
C ILE A 9 11.26 27.66 5.01
N VAL A 10 12.16 28.49 4.50
CA VAL A 10 13.28 28.04 3.66
C VAL A 10 14.25 27.16 4.47
N ILE A 11 14.55 27.51 5.73
CA ILE A 11 15.41 26.72 6.61
C ILE A 11 14.74 25.38 6.97
N PHE A 12 13.42 25.37 7.19
CA PHE A 12 12.68 24.13 7.44
C PHE A 12 12.69 23.20 6.23
N PHE A 13 12.57 23.73 5.01
CA PHE A 13 12.67 22.95 3.78
C PHE A 13 14.11 22.43 3.52
N VAL A 14 15.14 23.21 3.83
CA VAL A 14 16.53 22.81 3.65
C VAL A 14 16.97 21.76 4.68
N LEU A 15 16.44 21.81 5.90
CA LEU A 15 16.74 20.79 6.93
C LEU A 15 16.08 19.44 6.65
N PHE A 16 15.00 19.42 5.86
CA PHE A 16 14.37 18.17 5.41
C PHE A 16 15.15 17.48 4.27
N SER A 17 16.05 18.19 3.60
CA SER A 17 16.79 17.70 2.43
C SER A 17 18.12 17.00 2.75
N THR A 18 18.53 16.90 4.02
CA THR A 18 19.79 16.23 4.42
C THR A 18 19.62 14.82 4.96
N GLY A 19 18.51 14.16 4.65
CA GLY A 19 18.36 12.72 4.85
C GLY A 19 19.36 11.98 3.95
N VAL A 20 20.20 11.16 4.53
CA VAL A 20 21.10 10.24 3.81
C VAL A 20 20.21 9.34 2.94
N PHE A 21 20.11 9.64 1.66
CA PHE A 21 19.40 8.82 0.69
C PHE A 21 20.24 7.58 0.40
N ALA A 22 19.94 6.48 1.07
CA ALA A 22 20.35 5.18 0.59
C ALA A 22 19.59 4.93 -0.72
N GLN A 23 20.30 4.95 -1.82
CA GLN A 23 20.08 4.32 -3.15
C GLN A 23 18.64 4.09 -3.68
N ASP A 24 17.58 4.51 -2.98
CA ASP A 24 16.20 4.42 -3.39
C ASP A 24 15.71 5.78 -3.87
N ASN A 25 15.03 5.81 -5.01
CA ASN A 25 14.52 7.03 -5.62
C ASN A 25 13.44 7.66 -4.74
N PRO A 26 13.58 8.94 -4.29
CA PRO A 26 12.65 9.53 -3.33
C PRO A 26 11.30 9.92 -3.96
N ILE A 27 11.29 10.16 -5.28
CA ILE A 27 10.09 10.59 -6.00
C ILE A 27 9.98 9.81 -7.31
N GLN A 28 8.82 9.24 -7.54
CA GLN A 28 8.40 8.66 -8.81
C GLN A 28 7.22 9.43 -9.36
N LEU A 29 7.31 9.83 -10.63
CA LEU A 29 6.20 10.35 -11.41
C LEU A 29 6.01 9.46 -12.63
N SER A 30 4.78 9.02 -12.89
CA SER A 30 4.45 8.15 -14.01
C SER A 30 3.14 8.59 -14.66
N LEU A 31 3.14 8.62 -15.98
CA LEU A 31 1.91 8.68 -16.77
C LEU A 31 1.34 7.25 -16.91
N PHE A 32 2.12 6.38 -17.49
CA PHE A 32 1.93 4.92 -17.55
C PHE A 32 3.29 4.27 -17.80
N ASN A 33 3.49 3.04 -17.34
CA ASN A 33 4.72 2.30 -17.60
C ASN A 33 4.81 1.96 -19.13
N PRO A 34 5.94 2.25 -19.85
CA PRO A 34 7.24 2.64 -19.29
C PRO A 34 7.50 4.15 -19.19
N ILE A 35 6.51 5.02 -19.41
CA ILE A 35 6.69 6.50 -19.30
C ILE A 35 6.63 6.87 -17.82
N GLN A 36 7.76 6.72 -17.15
CA GLN A 36 7.95 6.97 -15.73
C GLN A 36 9.41 7.39 -15.46
N ILE A 37 9.63 8.17 -14.37
CA ILE A 37 10.96 8.72 -14.05
C ILE A 37 11.88 7.62 -13.51
N VAL A 38 11.38 6.77 -12.59
CA VAL A 38 12.13 5.66 -11.99
C VAL A 38 11.83 4.39 -12.78
N PRO A 39 12.83 3.69 -13.32
CA PRO A 39 12.65 2.42 -14.03
C PRO A 39 11.86 1.39 -13.22
N GLU A 40 11.15 0.49 -13.88
CA GLU A 40 10.29 -0.51 -13.22
C GLU A 40 11.06 -1.53 -12.39
N ASN A 41 12.32 -1.75 -12.69
CA ASN A 41 13.22 -2.64 -11.96
C ASN A 41 13.91 -1.99 -10.75
N GLU A 42 13.56 -0.76 -10.43
CA GLU A 42 14.07 -0.02 -9.28
C GLU A 42 12.99 0.20 -8.22
N SER A 43 13.43 0.56 -7.01
CA SER A 43 12.59 0.83 -5.86
C SER A 43 12.37 2.33 -5.68
N VAL A 44 11.27 2.69 -5.01
CA VAL A 44 10.91 4.07 -4.65
C VAL A 44 10.79 4.17 -3.13
N SER A 45 11.44 5.18 -2.54
CA SER A 45 11.37 5.44 -1.10
C SER A 45 10.99 6.91 -0.85
N GLY A 46 9.69 7.15 -0.71
CA GLY A 46 9.11 8.48 -0.50
C GLY A 46 7.74 8.64 -1.15
N LEU A 47 7.65 9.31 -2.27
CA LEU A 47 6.41 9.60 -2.97
C LEU A 47 6.36 8.97 -4.36
N ARG A 48 5.36 8.14 -4.62
CA ARG A 48 5.04 7.63 -5.95
C ARG A 48 3.69 8.19 -6.39
N LEU A 49 3.70 8.93 -7.50
CA LEU A 49 2.49 9.47 -8.14
C LEU A 49 2.38 8.90 -9.54
N ASN A 50 1.26 8.29 -9.87
CA ASN A 50 0.98 7.87 -11.23
C ASN A 50 -0.42 8.29 -11.68
N LEU A 51 -0.54 8.61 -12.96
CA LEU A 51 -1.82 9.01 -13.53
C LEU A 51 -2.65 7.77 -13.92
N ILE A 52 -2.05 6.79 -14.58
CA ILE A 52 -2.75 5.61 -15.10
C ILE A 52 -2.19 4.33 -14.48
N TYR A 53 -0.92 4.02 -14.70
CA TYR A 53 -0.29 2.77 -14.27
C TYR A 53 1.19 2.96 -13.98
N THR A 54 1.65 2.41 -12.88
CA THR A 54 3.08 2.35 -12.56
C THR A 54 3.45 0.96 -12.01
N ASN A 55 4.69 0.59 -12.26
CA ASN A 55 5.30 -0.62 -11.70
C ASN A 55 6.69 -0.29 -11.16
N ASN A 56 6.99 -0.72 -9.94
CA ASN A 56 8.32 -0.65 -9.33
C ASN A 56 8.55 -1.88 -8.43
N VAL A 57 9.81 -2.11 -8.03
CA VAL A 57 10.15 -3.28 -7.22
C VAL A 57 9.61 -3.15 -5.81
N ASN A 58 10.17 -2.26 -4.99
CA ASN A 58 9.65 -1.95 -3.67
C ASN A 58 9.19 -0.51 -3.62
N VAL A 59 8.15 -0.25 -2.84
CA VAL A 59 7.68 1.11 -2.61
C VAL A 59 7.54 1.34 -1.12
N THR A 60 8.21 2.36 -0.62
CA THR A 60 8.13 2.79 0.78
C THR A 60 7.65 4.23 0.84
N GLY A 61 6.61 4.48 1.60
CA GLY A 61 6.04 5.83 1.78
C GLY A 61 4.62 5.95 1.23
N LEU A 62 4.38 6.98 0.43
CA LEU A 62 3.06 7.30 -0.13
C LEU A 62 2.99 6.96 -1.62
N ASP A 63 2.06 6.10 -1.97
CA ASP A 63 1.84 5.58 -3.31
C ASP A 63 0.42 5.94 -3.79
N LEU A 64 0.31 6.85 -4.74
CA LEU A 64 -0.96 7.39 -5.22
C LEU A 64 -1.09 7.21 -6.73
N GLY A 65 -2.20 6.63 -7.18
CA GLY A 65 -2.45 6.49 -8.61
C GLY A 65 -3.72 5.74 -8.96
N LEU A 66 -4.00 5.60 -10.24
CA LEU A 66 -5.16 4.83 -10.69
C LEU A 66 -4.88 3.33 -10.54
N VAL A 67 -3.77 2.83 -11.08
CA VAL A 67 -3.33 1.43 -10.95
C VAL A 67 -1.89 1.41 -10.43
N ASN A 68 -1.71 0.92 -9.21
CA ASN A 68 -0.44 0.81 -8.52
C ASN A 68 0.03 -0.64 -8.52
N LYS A 69 1.14 -0.94 -9.17
CA LYS A 69 1.80 -2.26 -9.14
C LYS A 69 3.10 -2.18 -8.36
N THR A 70 3.32 -3.14 -7.47
CA THR A 70 4.58 -3.34 -6.74
C THR A 70 4.92 -4.82 -6.81
N THR A 71 6.08 -5.17 -7.40
CA THR A 71 6.50 -6.57 -7.55
C THR A 71 7.13 -7.15 -6.30
N GLY A 72 7.70 -6.31 -5.46
CA GLY A 72 8.22 -6.66 -4.14
C GLY A 72 7.29 -6.22 -3.01
N LYS A 73 7.84 -5.49 -2.05
CA LYS A 73 7.12 -5.05 -0.85
C LYS A 73 6.60 -3.61 -0.95
N GLN A 74 5.40 -3.40 -0.45
CA GLN A 74 4.79 -2.09 -0.23
C GLN A 74 4.80 -1.76 1.26
N LEU A 75 5.42 -0.64 1.64
CA LEU A 75 5.47 -0.15 3.02
C LEU A 75 4.91 1.27 3.11
N GLY A 76 3.91 1.49 3.92
CA GLY A 76 3.25 2.80 4.11
C GLY A 76 1.82 2.83 3.59
N VAL A 77 1.47 3.84 2.79
CA VAL A 77 0.12 4.02 2.25
C VAL A 77 0.11 3.82 0.74
N GLN A 78 -0.73 2.91 0.28
CA GLN A 78 -1.01 2.71 -1.14
C GLN A 78 -2.48 3.03 -1.41
N TRP A 79 -2.73 4.04 -2.23
CA TRP A 79 -4.07 4.48 -2.56
C TRP A 79 -4.26 4.56 -4.08
N GLY A 80 -5.23 3.80 -4.59
CA GLY A 80 -5.54 3.75 -6.01
C GLY A 80 -6.87 3.08 -6.29
N PHE A 81 -7.31 3.09 -7.54
CA PHE A 81 -8.47 2.31 -7.93
C PHE A 81 -8.16 0.82 -7.88
N VAL A 82 -6.99 0.42 -8.39
CA VAL A 82 -6.48 -0.95 -8.31
C VAL A 82 -5.08 -0.95 -7.69
N ASN A 83 -4.88 -1.73 -6.65
CA ASN A 83 -3.60 -1.92 -6.00
C ASN A 83 -3.18 -3.39 -6.12
N LEU A 84 -2.00 -3.63 -6.70
CA LEU A 84 -1.44 -4.95 -6.93
C LEU A 84 -0.07 -5.05 -6.25
N THR A 85 0.10 -5.96 -5.32
CA THR A 85 1.37 -6.18 -4.62
C THR A 85 1.73 -7.66 -4.67
N ASP A 86 2.79 -8.04 -5.39
CA ASP A 86 3.20 -9.44 -5.50
C ASP A 86 3.92 -9.93 -4.25
N GLY A 87 4.68 -9.07 -3.58
CA GLY A 87 5.17 -9.31 -2.23
C GLY A 87 4.12 -9.01 -1.16
N GLY A 88 4.53 -8.69 0.04
CA GLY A 88 3.63 -8.28 1.10
C GLY A 88 3.50 -6.77 1.21
N PHE A 89 2.50 -6.32 1.96
CA PHE A 89 2.45 -4.92 2.35
C PHE A 89 2.47 -4.75 3.87
N SER A 90 2.90 -3.57 4.30
CA SER A 90 2.78 -3.15 5.69
C SER A 90 2.30 -1.70 5.74
N GLY A 91 1.14 -1.48 6.35
CA GLY A 91 0.51 -0.17 6.46
C GLY A 91 -0.95 -0.15 6.01
N TRP A 92 -1.32 0.76 5.12
CA TRP A 92 -2.69 0.89 4.62
C TRP A 92 -2.76 0.81 3.09
N GLN A 93 -3.53 -0.16 2.60
CA GLN A 93 -3.83 -0.33 1.19
C GLN A 93 -5.31 -0.02 0.96
N ALA A 94 -5.61 1.01 0.17
CA ALA A 94 -6.95 1.51 -0.08
C ALA A 94 -7.24 1.61 -1.58
N GLY A 95 -8.33 0.95 -2.02
CA GLY A 95 -8.71 0.97 -3.44
C GLY A 95 -10.02 0.25 -3.70
N ALA A 96 -10.58 0.37 -4.90
CA ALA A 96 -11.73 -0.45 -5.26
C ALA A 96 -11.33 -1.94 -5.22
N VAL A 97 -10.16 -2.28 -5.74
CA VAL A 97 -9.62 -3.64 -5.73
C VAL A 97 -8.21 -3.63 -5.17
N ASN A 98 -7.99 -4.42 -4.13
CA ASN A 98 -6.67 -4.65 -3.54
C ASN A 98 -6.31 -6.13 -3.68
N VAL A 99 -5.20 -6.44 -4.34
CA VAL A 99 -4.67 -7.80 -4.52
C VAL A 99 -3.27 -7.87 -3.95
N THR A 100 -3.02 -8.80 -3.04
CA THR A 100 -1.71 -9.02 -2.43
C THR A 100 -1.41 -10.52 -2.35
N HIS A 101 -0.21 -10.92 -2.76
CA HIS A 101 0.20 -12.33 -2.77
C HIS A 101 1.04 -12.71 -1.54
N GLY A 102 1.90 -11.81 -1.04
CA GLY A 102 2.78 -12.08 0.09
C GLY A 102 2.14 -11.82 1.46
N GLY A 103 2.87 -12.16 2.54
CA GLY A 103 2.42 -11.87 3.90
C GLY A 103 2.36 -10.38 4.21
N SER A 104 1.35 -9.95 4.95
CA SER A 104 1.09 -8.52 5.17
C SER A 104 0.58 -8.20 6.56
N VAL A 105 0.79 -6.95 6.97
CA VAL A 105 0.34 -6.40 8.26
C VAL A 105 -0.30 -5.04 8.04
N GLY A 106 -1.51 -4.82 8.57
CA GLY A 106 -2.13 -3.49 8.57
C GLY A 106 -3.61 -3.47 8.20
N LEU A 107 -3.99 -2.52 7.35
CA LEU A 107 -5.37 -2.26 6.95
C LEU A 107 -5.54 -2.38 5.43
N GLN A 108 -6.51 -3.16 4.99
CA GLN A 108 -7.00 -3.14 3.61
C GLN A 108 -8.44 -2.62 3.58
N THR A 109 -8.70 -1.61 2.73
CA THR A 109 -10.04 -1.04 2.55
C THR A 109 -10.42 -0.95 1.09
N GLY A 110 -11.64 -1.37 0.73
CA GLY A 110 -12.06 -1.33 -0.67
C GLY A 110 -13.43 -1.91 -0.95
N TRP A 111 -13.66 -2.29 -2.19
CA TRP A 111 -14.79 -3.11 -2.58
C TRP A 111 -14.42 -4.59 -2.52
N VAL A 112 -13.21 -4.92 -2.99
CA VAL A 112 -12.66 -6.28 -2.95
C VAL A 112 -11.25 -6.22 -2.38
N ASN A 113 -11.03 -6.95 -1.30
CA ASN A 113 -9.72 -7.25 -0.75
C ASN A 113 -9.42 -8.73 -0.99
N TYR A 114 -8.38 -9.02 -1.76
CA TYR A 114 -7.95 -10.37 -2.09
C TYR A 114 -6.50 -10.59 -1.65
N HIS A 115 -6.32 -11.38 -0.60
CA HIS A 115 -5.02 -11.62 0.02
C HIS A 115 -4.65 -13.10 -0.01
N MET A 116 -3.64 -13.46 -0.81
CA MET A 116 -3.25 -14.87 -1.01
C MET A 116 -2.25 -15.38 0.04
N GLY A 117 -1.65 -14.51 0.83
CA GLY A 117 -0.73 -14.87 1.91
C GLY A 117 -1.35 -14.82 3.29
N HIS A 118 -0.50 -14.78 4.31
CA HIS A 118 -0.90 -14.51 5.69
C HIS A 118 -1.16 -13.02 5.89
N PHE A 119 -2.35 -12.68 6.36
CA PHE A 119 -2.72 -11.30 6.68
C PHE A 119 -2.88 -11.10 8.18
N ASN A 120 -2.21 -10.10 8.73
CA ASN A 120 -2.36 -9.70 10.12
C ASN A 120 -2.93 -8.28 10.20
N GLY A 121 -4.18 -8.15 10.65
CA GLY A 121 -4.83 -6.85 10.76
C GLY A 121 -6.31 -6.82 10.43
N LEU A 122 -6.75 -5.74 9.75
CA LEU A 122 -8.15 -5.50 9.44
C LEU A 122 -8.38 -5.40 7.93
N GLN A 123 -9.32 -6.19 7.41
CA GLN A 123 -9.88 -6.02 6.07
C GLN A 123 -11.30 -5.46 6.17
N PHE A 124 -11.56 -4.37 5.47
CA PHE A 124 -12.87 -3.71 5.40
C PHE A 124 -13.28 -3.50 3.95
N SER A 125 -14.26 -4.28 3.46
CA SER A 125 -14.72 -4.20 2.07
C SER A 125 -16.08 -4.87 1.87
N ILE A 126 -16.60 -4.85 0.65
CA ILE A 126 -17.78 -5.65 0.29
C ILE A 126 -17.42 -7.14 0.32
N VAL A 127 -16.28 -7.52 -0.29
CA VAL A 127 -15.77 -8.89 -0.31
C VAL A 127 -14.36 -8.92 0.21
N ASN A 128 -14.12 -9.66 1.30
CA ASN A 128 -12.80 -9.93 1.85
C ASN A 128 -12.44 -11.40 1.64
N TYR A 129 -11.24 -11.63 1.14
CA TYR A 129 -10.60 -12.93 1.09
C TYR A 129 -9.20 -12.86 1.70
N SER A 130 -8.87 -13.81 2.55
CA SER A 130 -7.50 -14.05 3.00
C SER A 130 -7.22 -15.56 3.03
N ALA A 131 -6.05 -15.98 2.57
CA ALA A 131 -5.68 -17.40 2.65
C ALA A 131 -5.58 -17.83 4.11
N THR A 132 -4.89 -17.05 4.93
CA THR A 132 -4.87 -17.14 6.40
C THR A 132 -4.99 -15.75 7.00
N LEU A 133 -5.60 -15.63 8.16
CA LEU A 133 -5.83 -14.35 8.83
C LEU A 133 -5.38 -14.44 10.30
N LYS A 134 -4.77 -13.34 10.78
CA LYS A 134 -4.73 -13.02 12.21
C LYS A 134 -5.34 -11.63 12.37
N GLY A 135 -6.63 -11.58 12.76
CA GLY A 135 -7.35 -10.32 12.87
C GLY A 135 -8.83 -10.41 12.50
N LEU A 136 -9.33 -9.39 11.79
CA LEU A 136 -10.76 -9.22 11.55
C LEU A 136 -11.05 -8.85 10.09
N GLN A 137 -12.07 -9.49 9.52
CA GLN A 137 -12.70 -9.09 8.26
C GLN A 137 -14.08 -8.50 8.55
N LEU A 138 -14.39 -7.35 7.96
CA LEU A 138 -15.70 -6.69 7.99
C LEU A 138 -16.16 -6.44 6.55
N GLY A 139 -17.29 -7.04 6.17
CA GLY A 139 -17.83 -6.93 4.81
C GLY A 139 -19.06 -7.79 4.59
N LEU A 140 -19.70 -7.65 3.44
CA LEU A 140 -20.88 -8.48 3.13
C LEU A 140 -20.51 -9.96 2.98
N ILE A 141 -19.32 -10.26 2.45
CA ILE A 141 -18.79 -11.60 2.28
C ILE A 141 -17.36 -11.62 2.80
N ASN A 142 -17.08 -12.45 3.80
CA ASN A 142 -15.78 -12.59 4.42
C ASN A 142 -15.34 -14.05 4.35
N ILE A 143 -14.18 -14.30 3.74
CA ILE A 143 -13.66 -15.64 3.44
C ILE A 143 -12.27 -15.76 4.04
N ILE A 144 -12.07 -16.80 4.85
CA ILE A 144 -10.76 -17.21 5.36
C ILE A 144 -10.51 -18.63 4.86
N GLY A 145 -9.43 -18.83 4.08
CA GLY A 145 -9.13 -20.10 3.44
C GLY A 145 -8.77 -21.21 4.44
N GLU A 146 -7.95 -20.86 5.43
CA GLU A 146 -7.52 -21.79 6.49
C GLU A 146 -7.63 -21.10 7.85
N GLY A 147 -8.17 -21.79 8.83
CA GLY A 147 -8.49 -21.22 10.16
C GLY A 147 -9.80 -20.45 10.13
N GLY A 148 -9.89 -19.46 11.01
CA GLY A 148 -11.02 -18.56 11.11
C GLY A 148 -12.22 -19.12 11.86
N PHE A 149 -13.14 -18.22 12.23
CA PHE A 149 -14.39 -18.58 12.91
C PHE A 149 -15.24 -19.50 12.02
N LEU A 150 -15.37 -19.16 10.72
CA LEU A 150 -15.96 -20.00 9.68
C LEU A 150 -15.25 -19.77 8.34
N PRO A 151 -15.24 -20.76 7.42
CA PRO A 151 -14.63 -20.56 6.11
C PRO A 151 -15.23 -19.39 5.33
N VAL A 152 -16.54 -19.15 5.46
CA VAL A 152 -17.28 -18.01 4.89
C VAL A 152 -18.29 -17.53 5.90
N PHE A 153 -18.30 -16.21 6.18
CA PHE A 153 -19.30 -15.62 7.07
C PHE A 153 -19.70 -14.21 6.59
N PRO A 154 -21.00 -13.87 6.60
CA PRO A 154 -21.46 -12.52 6.26
C PRO A 154 -21.20 -11.54 7.42
N ILE A 155 -21.03 -10.25 7.09
CA ILE A 155 -20.85 -9.12 7.98
C ILE A 155 -19.47 -9.09 8.62
N PHE A 156 -19.01 -10.15 9.28
CA PHE A 156 -17.67 -10.24 9.88
C PHE A 156 -17.12 -11.66 9.82
N ASN A 157 -15.80 -11.80 9.86
CA ASN A 157 -15.11 -13.06 10.11
C ASN A 157 -13.79 -12.73 10.83
N PHE A 158 -13.24 -13.65 11.60
CA PHE A 158 -12.04 -13.38 12.37
C PHE A 158 -11.25 -14.67 12.65
N ASP A 159 -9.97 -14.46 12.92
CA ASP A 159 -9.05 -15.42 13.49
C ASP A 159 -8.05 -14.65 14.35
N PHE A 160 -7.79 -15.10 15.57
CA PHE A 160 -6.86 -14.47 16.51
C PHE A 160 -5.79 -15.43 17.03
N ASP A 161 -5.77 -16.66 16.54
CA ASP A 161 -4.82 -17.70 16.95
C ASP A 161 -3.46 -17.60 16.23
#